data_888574737156872df899efdf6d9e8ea1
#
_entry.id   888574737156872df899efdf6d9e8ea1
#
_cell.length_a   1.000
_cell.length_b   1.000
_cell.length_c   1.000
_cell.angle_alpha   90.00
_cell.angle_beta   90.00
_cell.angle_gamma   90.00
#
_symmetry.space_group_name_H-M   'P 1'
#
loop_
_entity.id
_entity.type
_entity.pdbx_description
1 polymer ?
#
loop_
_entity_poly.entity_id
_entity_poly.type
_entity_poly.pdbx_seq_one_letter_code
_entity_poly.pdbx_strand_id
1 'polypeptide(L)'
;IIQRLPKQRQNLLFSATFAPEVRELAHAILNNPALVEVARRNAPAELVAQSVIRVDQAQKKDVLLHLFQAHGWHQVLVFCRTKHGADALSKKLDQSGIRSAALHGNKSQNARTRALADFKSGKIAALVATDIAARGIDIDSLPRVVNFELPNVPEDYIHRIGRTGRAGSSGSALSLVSIDERIQLRDIERLLKRELDTSILPGFEPQQTRPSPASSPRSPGHKPASSANRPGRSAANQRSNRRAGSGAHGGASGRENGGAGGRNCGPRTSRSSGGRDAKPAQRSR
;
A
#
# COMPACT_ATOMS: atom_id res chain seq x y z
N ILE A 1 -14.21 17.34 16.22
CA ILE A 1 -14.95 18.15 15.21
C ILE A 1 -16.44 18.16 15.54
N ILE A 2 -17.10 17.00 15.74
CA ILE A 2 -18.56 16.88 15.94
C ILE A 2 -19.05 17.75 17.10
N GLN A 3 -18.31 17.82 18.22
CA GLN A 3 -18.65 18.64 19.39
C GLN A 3 -18.65 20.16 19.12
N ARG A 4 -18.01 20.61 18.03
CA ARG A 4 -17.96 22.02 17.62
C ARG A 4 -19.04 22.42 16.61
N LEU A 5 -19.84 21.44 16.15
CA LEU A 5 -20.92 21.69 15.21
C LEU A 5 -22.20 22.11 15.92
N PRO A 6 -23.11 22.85 15.25
CA PRO A 6 -24.43 23.16 15.78
C PRO A 6 -25.17 21.91 16.25
N LYS A 7 -25.89 22.02 17.37
CA LYS A 7 -26.68 20.89 17.90
C LYS A 7 -27.80 20.49 16.94
N GLN A 8 -28.46 21.48 16.34
CA GLN A 8 -29.51 21.27 15.35
C GLN A 8 -28.89 21.21 13.96
N ARG A 9 -28.78 20.02 13.39
CA ARG A 9 -28.20 19.76 12.06
C ARG A 9 -28.72 18.46 11.50
N GLN A 10 -28.68 18.31 10.19
CA GLN A 10 -28.89 17.05 9.50
C GLN A 10 -27.53 16.37 9.29
N ASN A 11 -27.41 15.11 9.69
CA ASN A 11 -26.24 14.30 9.42
C ASN A 11 -26.55 13.29 8.31
N LEU A 12 -25.68 13.18 7.32
CA LEU A 12 -25.74 12.19 6.25
C LEU A 12 -24.47 11.35 6.30
N LEU A 13 -24.62 10.03 6.29
CA LEU A 13 -23.51 9.09 6.22
C LEU A 13 -23.65 8.27 4.95
N PHE A 14 -22.60 8.29 4.13
CA PHE A 14 -22.51 7.50 2.91
C PHE A 14 -21.43 6.44 3.08
N SER A 15 -21.74 5.21 2.73
CA SER A 15 -20.78 4.11 2.70
C SER A 15 -21.07 3.19 1.54
N ALA A 16 -20.00 2.69 0.90
CA ALA A 16 -20.13 1.66 -0.13
C ALA A 16 -20.39 0.28 0.45
N THR A 17 -20.07 0.06 1.73
CA THR A 17 -20.27 -1.19 2.46
C THR A 17 -20.89 -0.91 3.82
N PHE A 18 -21.77 -1.82 4.28
CA PHE A 18 -22.40 -1.77 5.58
C PHE A 18 -21.89 -2.91 6.49
N ALA A 19 -20.56 -2.92 6.69
CA ALA A 19 -19.93 -3.79 7.69
C ALA A 19 -20.46 -3.46 9.11
N PRO A 20 -20.43 -4.40 10.07
CA PRO A 20 -20.89 -4.17 11.43
C PRO A 20 -20.34 -2.90 12.07
N GLU A 21 -19.03 -2.64 11.88
CA GLU A 21 -18.32 -1.47 12.42
C GLU A 21 -18.88 -0.15 11.85
N VAL A 22 -19.26 -0.15 10.56
CA VAL A 22 -19.86 1.02 9.90
C VAL A 22 -21.27 1.29 10.44
N ARG A 23 -22.01 0.22 10.76
CA ARG A 23 -23.34 0.35 11.38
C ARG A 23 -23.25 0.92 12.80
N GLU A 24 -22.30 0.41 13.59
CA GLU A 24 -22.04 0.93 14.94
C GLU A 24 -21.69 2.41 14.89
N LEU A 25 -20.79 2.81 13.97
CA LEU A 25 -20.43 4.20 13.75
C LEU A 25 -21.65 5.04 13.34
N ALA A 26 -22.49 4.53 12.45
CA ALA A 26 -23.72 5.20 12.02
C ALA A 26 -24.65 5.44 13.19
N HIS A 27 -24.90 4.43 14.02
CA HIS A 27 -25.73 4.57 15.23
C HIS A 27 -25.17 5.54 16.26
N ALA A 28 -23.81 5.64 16.36
CA ALA A 28 -23.16 6.56 17.28
C ALA A 28 -23.24 8.04 16.84
N ILE A 29 -23.34 8.30 15.52
CA ILE A 29 -23.27 9.66 14.95
C ILE A 29 -24.64 10.18 14.52
N LEU A 30 -25.52 9.30 14.07
CA LEU A 30 -26.81 9.65 13.49
C LEU A 30 -27.92 9.49 14.53
N ASN A 31 -28.96 10.31 14.42
CA ASN A 31 -30.16 10.23 15.27
C ASN A 31 -31.29 9.66 14.44
N ASN A 32 -31.73 8.43 14.78
CA ASN A 32 -32.81 7.70 14.11
C ASN A 32 -32.73 7.78 12.56
N PRO A 33 -31.61 7.31 11.94
CA PRO A 33 -31.39 7.51 10.52
C PRO A 33 -32.33 6.64 9.67
N ALA A 34 -32.81 7.19 8.56
CA ALA A 34 -33.39 6.41 7.49
C ALA A 34 -32.24 5.71 6.71
N LEU A 35 -32.36 4.40 6.53
CA LEU A 35 -31.42 3.60 5.73
C LEU A 35 -31.93 3.53 4.29
N VAL A 36 -31.12 4.03 3.35
CA VAL A 36 -31.40 3.96 1.91
C VAL A 36 -30.35 3.09 1.25
N GLU A 37 -30.72 1.89 0.84
CA GLU A 37 -29.86 1.00 0.04
C GLU A 37 -30.18 1.18 -1.45
N VAL A 38 -29.18 1.63 -2.24
CA VAL A 38 -29.36 1.94 -3.67
C VAL A 38 -28.99 0.76 -4.56
N ALA A 39 -28.15 -0.17 -4.10
CA ALA A 39 -27.69 -1.32 -4.87
C ALA A 39 -27.53 -2.57 -4.00
N ARG A 40 -27.65 -3.76 -4.63
CA ARG A 40 -27.31 -5.03 -3.97
C ARG A 40 -25.84 -5.03 -3.57
N ARG A 41 -25.52 -5.54 -2.38
CA ARG A 41 -24.17 -5.49 -1.76
C ARG A 41 -23.02 -5.96 -2.63
N ASN A 42 -23.23 -6.84 -3.61
CA ASN A 42 -22.20 -7.45 -4.44
C ASN A 42 -22.40 -7.21 -5.95
N ALA A 43 -23.32 -6.35 -6.35
CA ALA A 43 -23.64 -6.12 -7.75
C ALA A 43 -22.42 -5.75 -8.64
N PRO A 44 -21.44 -4.95 -8.20
CA PRO A 44 -20.24 -4.71 -9.00
C PRO A 44 -19.37 -5.95 -9.20
N ALA A 45 -19.36 -6.88 -8.23
CA ALA A 45 -18.54 -8.09 -8.31
C ALA A 45 -19.13 -9.13 -9.28
N GLU A 46 -20.44 -9.11 -9.54
CA GLU A 46 -21.12 -10.03 -10.44
C GLU A 46 -20.80 -9.75 -11.92
N LEU A 47 -20.46 -8.49 -12.25
CA LEU A 47 -20.16 -8.05 -13.61
C LEU A 47 -18.68 -8.20 -14.00
N VAL A 48 -17.82 -8.56 -13.06
CA VAL A 48 -16.38 -8.70 -13.29
C VAL A 48 -16.02 -10.17 -13.45
N ALA A 49 -15.34 -10.52 -14.54
CA ALA A 49 -14.73 -11.84 -14.69
C ALA A 49 -13.59 -12.00 -13.66
N GLN A 50 -13.73 -12.95 -12.75
CA GLN A 50 -12.79 -13.15 -11.65
C GLN A 50 -12.10 -14.50 -11.78
N SER A 51 -10.78 -14.51 -11.63
CA SER A 51 -9.96 -15.72 -11.66
C SER A 51 -8.84 -15.68 -10.63
N VAL A 52 -8.37 -16.86 -10.24
CA VAL A 52 -7.29 -17.07 -9.29
C VAL A 52 -6.20 -17.90 -9.96
N ILE A 53 -4.94 -17.45 -9.84
CA ILE A 53 -3.78 -18.29 -10.15
C ILE A 53 -3.11 -18.67 -8.84
N ARG A 54 -3.00 -19.98 -8.60
CA ARG A 54 -2.24 -20.51 -7.46
C ARG A 54 -0.75 -20.51 -7.80
N VAL A 55 0.05 -19.92 -6.93
CA VAL A 55 1.47 -19.73 -7.15
C VAL A 55 2.21 -19.60 -5.82
N ASP A 56 3.47 -20.00 -5.76
CA ASP A 56 4.30 -19.73 -4.59
C ASP A 56 4.61 -18.23 -4.44
N GLN A 57 4.68 -17.77 -3.20
CA GLN A 57 4.93 -16.35 -2.89
C GLN A 57 6.19 -15.81 -3.59
N ALA A 58 7.23 -16.61 -3.70
CA ALA A 58 8.47 -16.24 -4.36
C ALA A 58 8.31 -16.02 -5.87
N GLN A 59 7.42 -16.77 -6.51
CA GLN A 59 7.20 -16.77 -7.96
C GLN A 59 6.15 -15.75 -8.42
N LYS A 60 5.38 -15.11 -7.51
CA LYS A 60 4.32 -14.16 -7.89
C LYS A 60 4.80 -13.06 -8.85
N LYS A 61 6.03 -12.56 -8.66
CA LYS A 61 6.60 -11.53 -9.52
C LYS A 61 6.84 -12.02 -10.94
N ASP A 62 7.37 -13.23 -11.06
CA ASP A 62 7.69 -13.82 -12.34
C ASP A 62 6.43 -14.22 -13.11
N VAL A 63 5.41 -14.74 -12.40
CA VAL A 63 4.07 -14.95 -12.97
C VAL A 63 3.49 -13.64 -13.50
N LEU A 64 3.54 -12.56 -12.71
CA LEU A 64 3.00 -11.27 -13.16
C LEU A 64 3.73 -10.75 -14.39
N LEU A 65 5.06 -10.84 -14.43
CA LEU A 65 5.88 -10.48 -15.60
C LEU A 65 5.50 -11.29 -16.83
N HIS A 66 5.39 -12.61 -16.67
CA HIS A 66 4.97 -13.51 -17.75
C HIS A 66 3.60 -13.12 -18.32
N LEU A 67 2.63 -12.81 -17.44
CA LEU A 67 1.29 -12.40 -17.87
C LEU A 67 1.28 -11.08 -18.64
N PHE A 68 2.10 -10.09 -18.22
CA PHE A 68 2.27 -8.85 -18.97
C PHE A 68 2.83 -9.10 -20.36
N GLN A 69 3.83 -9.94 -20.49
CA GLN A 69 4.52 -10.25 -21.75
C GLN A 69 3.64 -11.11 -22.66
N ALA A 70 3.05 -12.18 -22.12
CA ALA A 70 2.24 -13.12 -22.91
C ALA A 70 0.95 -12.50 -23.47
N HIS A 71 0.37 -11.55 -22.75
CA HIS A 71 -0.92 -10.95 -23.13
C HIS A 71 -0.82 -9.49 -23.59
N GLY A 72 0.37 -8.90 -23.64
CA GLY A 72 0.54 -7.49 -24.00
C GLY A 72 -0.26 -6.54 -23.11
N TRP A 73 -0.33 -6.80 -21.80
CA TRP A 73 -1.18 -6.04 -20.89
C TRP A 73 -0.78 -4.58 -20.80
N HIS A 74 -1.76 -3.72 -20.79
CA HIS A 74 -1.65 -2.29 -20.56
C HIS A 74 -2.77 -1.79 -19.65
N GLN A 75 -2.56 -0.68 -18.99
CA GLN A 75 -3.51 -0.09 -18.02
C GLN A 75 -4.01 -1.08 -16.94
N VAL A 76 -3.06 -1.76 -16.30
CA VAL A 76 -3.35 -2.70 -15.21
C VAL A 76 -3.16 -2.03 -13.87
N LEU A 77 -4.17 -2.07 -13.01
CA LEU A 77 -4.05 -1.68 -11.61
C LEU A 77 -3.67 -2.91 -10.78
N VAL A 78 -2.50 -2.85 -10.14
CA VAL A 78 -1.96 -3.95 -9.35
C VAL A 78 -2.01 -3.60 -7.87
N PHE A 79 -2.65 -4.42 -7.06
CA PHE A 79 -2.79 -4.21 -5.63
C PHE A 79 -1.76 -4.99 -4.82
N CYS A 80 -1.03 -4.26 -3.95
CA CYS A 80 -0.14 -4.81 -2.94
C CYS A 80 -0.62 -4.42 -1.54
N ARG A 81 -0.36 -5.25 -0.53
CA ARG A 81 -0.71 -4.95 0.86
C ARG A 81 0.14 -3.84 1.47
N THR A 82 1.43 -3.78 1.10
CA THR A 82 2.38 -2.88 1.73
C THR A 82 2.97 -1.85 0.76
N LYS A 83 3.32 -0.68 1.29
CA LYS A 83 4.00 0.38 0.54
C LYS A 83 5.36 -0.07 -0.01
N HIS A 84 6.12 -0.84 0.78
CA HIS A 84 7.42 -1.37 0.36
C HIS A 84 7.27 -2.44 -0.73
N GLY A 85 6.24 -3.30 -0.62
CA GLY A 85 5.89 -4.26 -1.67
C GLY A 85 5.54 -3.56 -2.97
N ALA A 86 4.76 -2.49 -2.91
CA ALA A 86 4.40 -1.71 -4.08
C ALA A 86 5.61 -1.05 -4.77
N ASP A 87 6.53 -0.46 -4.00
CA ASP A 87 7.77 0.11 -4.55
C ASP A 87 8.67 -0.98 -5.17
N ALA A 88 8.86 -2.09 -4.47
CA ALA A 88 9.69 -3.19 -4.94
C ALA A 88 9.14 -3.83 -6.22
N LEU A 89 7.82 -4.03 -6.28
CA LEU A 89 7.16 -4.59 -7.46
C LEU A 89 7.23 -3.62 -8.65
N SER A 90 6.92 -2.34 -8.46
CA SER A 90 7.03 -1.32 -9.51
C SER A 90 8.45 -1.27 -10.07
N LYS A 91 9.47 -1.21 -9.20
CA LYS A 91 10.87 -1.23 -9.63
C LYS A 91 11.22 -2.49 -10.45
N LYS A 92 10.72 -3.67 -10.04
CA LYS A 92 10.96 -4.92 -10.77
C LYS A 92 10.31 -4.92 -12.14
N LEU A 93 9.06 -4.41 -12.26
CA LEU A 93 8.36 -4.26 -13.52
C LEU A 93 9.13 -3.34 -14.48
N ASP A 94 9.57 -2.15 -14.01
CA ASP A 94 10.36 -1.22 -14.80
C ASP A 94 11.68 -1.84 -15.31
N GLN A 95 12.40 -2.55 -14.44
CA GLN A 95 13.61 -3.27 -14.79
C GLN A 95 13.41 -4.36 -15.87
N SER A 96 12.19 -4.86 -15.97
CA SER A 96 11.77 -5.87 -16.94
C SER A 96 11.10 -5.27 -18.18
N GLY A 97 11.19 -3.94 -18.38
CA GLY A 97 10.65 -3.25 -19.55
C GLY A 97 9.17 -2.89 -19.47
N ILE A 98 8.49 -3.16 -18.34
CA ILE A 98 7.08 -2.81 -18.12
C ILE A 98 7.04 -1.49 -17.36
N ARG A 99 6.81 -0.37 -18.08
CA ARG A 99 6.71 0.95 -17.47
C ARG A 99 5.63 0.96 -16.38
N SER A 100 6.02 1.31 -15.17
CA SER A 100 5.14 1.27 -14.02
C SER A 100 5.38 2.41 -13.03
N ALA A 101 4.41 2.65 -12.15
CA ALA A 101 4.58 3.57 -11.03
C ALA A 101 3.93 3.01 -9.77
N ALA A 102 4.55 3.29 -8.61
CA ALA A 102 3.98 2.94 -7.32
C ALA A 102 3.14 4.09 -6.76
N LEU A 103 1.98 3.74 -6.17
CA LEU A 103 1.03 4.67 -5.57
C LEU A 103 0.71 4.24 -4.14
N HIS A 104 1.22 4.98 -3.15
CA HIS A 104 0.99 4.69 -1.72
C HIS A 104 1.17 5.95 -0.87
N GLY A 105 0.80 5.87 0.41
CA GLY A 105 0.76 7.03 1.32
C GLY A 105 2.09 7.76 1.52
N ASN A 106 3.24 7.10 1.29
CA ASN A 106 4.56 7.74 1.42
C ASN A 106 5.00 8.51 0.16
N LYS A 107 4.23 8.46 -0.95
CA LYS A 107 4.50 9.28 -2.13
C LYS A 107 3.97 10.70 -1.91
N SER A 108 4.73 11.71 -2.36
CA SER A 108 4.25 13.09 -2.34
C SER A 108 3.00 13.26 -3.22
N GLN A 109 2.18 14.26 -2.95
CA GLN A 109 0.97 14.50 -3.73
C GLN A 109 1.29 14.73 -5.22
N ASN A 110 2.36 15.46 -5.53
CA ASN A 110 2.79 15.68 -6.90
C ASN A 110 3.17 14.35 -7.61
N ALA A 111 3.90 13.46 -6.92
CA ALA A 111 4.25 12.14 -7.47
C ALA A 111 3.00 11.29 -7.73
N ARG A 112 2.01 11.33 -6.83
CA ARG A 112 0.73 10.61 -6.99
C ARG A 112 -0.07 11.14 -8.17
N THR A 113 -0.20 12.47 -8.28
CA THR A 113 -0.91 13.12 -9.41
C THR A 113 -0.25 12.78 -10.74
N ARG A 114 1.09 12.83 -10.80
CA ARG A 114 1.84 12.46 -12.00
C ARG A 114 1.66 10.99 -12.36
N ALA A 115 1.81 10.07 -11.42
CA ALA A 115 1.62 8.63 -11.66
C ALA A 115 0.21 8.33 -12.22
N LEU A 116 -0.82 8.99 -11.69
CA LEU A 116 -2.19 8.87 -12.17
C LEU A 116 -2.36 9.42 -13.59
N ALA A 117 -1.80 10.59 -13.88
CA ALA A 117 -1.85 11.19 -15.22
C ALA A 117 -1.13 10.32 -16.26
N ASP A 118 0.06 9.81 -15.91
CA ASP A 118 0.83 8.91 -16.78
C ASP A 118 0.13 7.56 -16.98
N PHE A 119 -0.60 7.06 -15.98
CA PHE A 119 -1.41 5.85 -16.09
C PHE A 119 -2.64 6.06 -16.97
N LYS A 120 -3.41 7.14 -16.74
CA LYS A 120 -4.58 7.50 -17.55
C LYS A 120 -4.23 7.73 -19.03
N SER A 121 -3.07 8.34 -19.29
CA SER A 121 -2.58 8.59 -20.65
C SER A 121 -1.95 7.37 -21.34
N GLY A 122 -1.83 6.21 -20.64
CA GLY A 122 -1.18 5.02 -21.17
C GLY A 122 0.34 5.10 -21.27
N LYS A 123 0.98 6.13 -20.69
CA LYS A 123 2.44 6.24 -20.64
C LYS A 123 3.07 5.15 -19.77
N ILE A 124 2.36 4.70 -18.74
CA ILE A 124 2.72 3.54 -17.93
C ILE A 124 1.68 2.45 -18.09
N ALA A 125 2.14 1.20 -18.15
CA ALA A 125 1.29 0.03 -18.33
C ALA A 125 0.71 -0.49 -17.01
N ALA A 126 1.44 -0.29 -15.91
CA ALA A 126 1.04 -0.77 -14.59
C ALA A 126 1.07 0.34 -13.54
N LEU A 127 -0.01 0.44 -12.76
CA LEU A 127 -0.05 1.24 -11.55
C LEU A 127 -0.10 0.31 -10.34
N VAL A 128 0.96 0.29 -9.53
CA VAL A 128 1.06 -0.59 -8.35
C VAL A 128 0.63 0.20 -7.11
N ALA A 129 -0.48 -0.17 -6.51
CA ALA A 129 -1.10 0.61 -5.45
C ALA A 129 -1.37 -0.17 -4.18
N THR A 130 -1.43 0.55 -3.05
CA THR A 130 -2.01 0.03 -1.80
C THR A 130 -3.48 0.47 -1.69
N ASP A 131 -4.29 -0.27 -0.93
CA ASP A 131 -5.73 -0.01 -0.77
C ASP A 131 -6.02 1.44 -0.37
N ILE A 132 -5.33 1.94 0.66
CA ILE A 132 -5.52 3.31 1.17
C ILE A 132 -5.27 4.35 0.07
N ALA A 133 -4.26 4.15 -0.75
CA ALA A 133 -3.90 5.09 -1.78
C ALA A 133 -4.77 4.99 -3.03
N ALA A 134 -5.36 3.82 -3.27
CA ALA A 134 -6.28 3.57 -4.39
C ALA A 134 -7.72 4.01 -4.09
N ARG A 135 -8.05 4.26 -2.82
CA ARG A 135 -9.36 4.83 -2.44
C ARG A 135 -9.46 6.29 -2.86
N GLY A 136 -10.61 6.68 -3.38
CA GLY A 136 -10.88 8.06 -3.81
C GLY A 136 -10.13 8.51 -5.06
N ILE A 137 -9.49 7.58 -5.77
CA ILE A 137 -8.89 7.89 -7.06
C ILE A 137 -9.93 7.73 -8.14
N ASP A 138 -10.01 8.71 -9.01
CA ASP A 138 -10.82 8.66 -10.24
C ASP A 138 -10.11 7.79 -11.29
N ILE A 139 -10.10 6.47 -11.05
CA ILE A 139 -9.69 5.44 -12.00
C ILE A 139 -10.78 4.37 -12.00
N ASP A 140 -11.66 4.51 -12.93
CA ASP A 140 -12.75 3.57 -13.15
C ASP A 140 -12.68 2.99 -14.57
N SER A 141 -13.41 1.93 -14.80
CA SER A 141 -13.51 1.26 -16.11
C SER A 141 -12.18 0.73 -16.66
N LEU A 142 -11.28 0.33 -15.75
CA LEU A 142 -10.04 -0.31 -16.16
C LEU A 142 -10.30 -1.64 -16.86
N PRO A 143 -9.53 -2.00 -17.87
CA PRO A 143 -9.65 -3.31 -18.50
C PRO A 143 -9.29 -4.44 -17.54
N ARG A 144 -8.38 -4.18 -16.59
CA ARG A 144 -7.87 -5.23 -15.68
C ARG A 144 -7.40 -4.74 -14.34
N VAL A 145 -7.74 -5.53 -13.31
CA VAL A 145 -7.24 -5.42 -11.94
C VAL A 145 -6.48 -6.69 -11.58
N VAL A 146 -5.34 -6.56 -10.92
CA VAL A 146 -4.58 -7.68 -10.38
C VAL A 146 -4.41 -7.53 -8.88
N ASN A 147 -4.87 -8.50 -8.12
CA ASN A 147 -4.52 -8.64 -6.71
C ASN A 147 -3.20 -9.44 -6.64
N PHE A 148 -2.08 -8.73 -6.59
CA PHE A 148 -0.77 -9.35 -6.39
C PHE A 148 -0.67 -10.00 -5.00
N GLU A 149 -1.33 -9.37 -4.03
CA GLU A 149 -1.57 -9.90 -2.69
C GLU A 149 -3.05 -9.70 -2.35
N LEU A 150 -3.68 -10.71 -1.76
CA LEU A 150 -5.07 -10.60 -1.31
C LEU A 150 -5.18 -9.59 -0.15
N PRO A 151 -6.29 -8.86 -0.03
CA PRO A 151 -6.52 -7.99 1.11
C PRO A 151 -6.76 -8.80 2.38
N ASN A 152 -6.48 -8.19 3.53
CA ASN A 152 -6.78 -8.80 4.83
C ASN A 152 -8.28 -8.74 5.17
N VAL A 153 -8.97 -7.75 4.63
CA VAL A 153 -10.41 -7.52 4.83
C VAL A 153 -11.13 -7.90 3.54
N PRO A 154 -12.05 -8.88 3.57
CA PRO A 154 -12.72 -9.39 2.36
C PRO A 154 -13.47 -8.31 1.58
N GLU A 155 -14.05 -7.33 2.25
CA GLU A 155 -14.77 -6.21 1.62
C GLU A 155 -13.86 -5.35 0.74
N ASP A 156 -12.58 -5.23 1.09
CA ASP A 156 -11.61 -4.51 0.27
C ASP A 156 -11.39 -5.18 -1.10
N TYR A 157 -11.59 -6.51 -1.19
CA TYR A 157 -11.56 -7.22 -2.47
C TYR A 157 -12.61 -6.67 -3.43
N ILE A 158 -13.84 -6.45 -2.96
CA ILE A 158 -14.93 -5.89 -3.78
C ILE A 158 -14.58 -4.46 -4.23
N HIS A 159 -14.00 -3.66 -3.34
CA HIS A 159 -13.56 -2.30 -3.66
C HIS A 159 -12.42 -2.27 -4.69
N ARG A 160 -11.51 -3.26 -4.67
CA ARG A 160 -10.44 -3.40 -5.64
C ARG A 160 -10.97 -3.77 -7.02
N ILE A 161 -11.76 -4.85 -7.10
CA ILE A 161 -12.30 -5.31 -8.38
C ILE A 161 -13.33 -4.34 -8.96
N GLY A 162 -14.00 -3.54 -8.11
CA GLY A 162 -14.88 -2.46 -8.54
C GLY A 162 -14.18 -1.31 -9.29
N ARG A 163 -12.87 -1.38 -9.57
CA ARG A 163 -12.15 -0.48 -10.47
C ARG A 163 -12.22 -0.92 -11.92
N THR A 164 -12.75 -2.10 -12.19
CA THR A 164 -13.00 -2.65 -13.52
C THR A 164 -14.48 -3.01 -13.67
N GLY A 165 -14.94 -3.33 -14.87
CA GLY A 165 -16.31 -3.80 -15.12
C GLY A 165 -17.40 -2.76 -14.84
N ARG A 166 -17.15 -1.47 -15.08
CA ARG A 166 -18.14 -0.40 -14.90
C ARG A 166 -18.73 0.07 -16.24
N ALA A 167 -19.92 0.67 -16.17
CA ALA A 167 -20.61 1.29 -17.31
C ALA A 167 -20.83 0.34 -18.51
N GLY A 168 -21.09 -0.94 -18.26
CA GLY A 168 -21.33 -1.92 -19.32
C GLY A 168 -20.07 -2.45 -20.01
N SER A 169 -18.89 -2.03 -19.60
CA SER A 169 -17.62 -2.59 -20.09
C SER A 169 -17.28 -3.88 -19.36
N SER A 170 -16.87 -4.91 -20.11
CA SER A 170 -16.35 -6.14 -19.55
C SER A 170 -15.01 -5.86 -18.85
N GLY A 171 -14.89 -6.24 -17.61
CA GLY A 171 -13.66 -6.10 -16.82
C GLY A 171 -13.18 -7.44 -16.31
N SER A 172 -11.88 -7.56 -16.04
CA SER A 172 -11.31 -8.75 -15.45
C SER A 172 -10.51 -8.46 -14.17
N ALA A 173 -10.64 -9.34 -13.20
CA ALA A 173 -9.88 -9.32 -11.97
C ALA A 173 -9.15 -10.64 -11.81
N LEU A 174 -7.83 -10.57 -11.67
CA LEU A 174 -6.98 -11.71 -11.44
C LEU A 174 -6.36 -11.64 -10.04
N SER A 175 -6.34 -12.74 -9.33
CA SER A 175 -5.69 -12.84 -8.02
C SER A 175 -4.56 -13.87 -8.05
N LEU A 176 -3.36 -13.46 -7.62
CA LEU A 176 -2.23 -14.37 -7.43
C LEU A 176 -2.22 -14.83 -5.96
N VAL A 177 -2.51 -16.11 -5.74
CA VAL A 177 -2.75 -16.63 -4.39
C VAL A 177 -1.69 -17.67 -4.01
N SER A 178 -0.95 -17.35 -2.95
CA SER A 178 -0.01 -18.29 -2.33
C SER A 178 -0.68 -19.15 -1.25
N ILE A 179 0.03 -20.17 -0.81
CA ILE A 179 -0.46 -21.08 0.24
C ILE A 179 -0.82 -20.31 1.53
N ASP A 180 -0.06 -19.26 1.85
CA ASP A 180 -0.26 -18.43 3.05
C ASP A 180 -1.52 -17.56 2.99
N GLU A 181 -2.08 -17.36 1.79
CA GLU A 181 -3.27 -16.53 1.56
C GLU A 181 -4.56 -17.34 1.41
N ARG A 182 -4.53 -18.63 1.71
CA ARG A 182 -5.70 -19.53 1.58
C ARG A 182 -6.87 -19.12 2.49
N ILE A 183 -6.56 -18.55 3.66
CA ILE A 183 -7.58 -18.08 4.60
C ILE A 183 -8.30 -16.89 4.00
N GLN A 184 -7.55 -15.89 3.51
CA GLN A 184 -8.10 -14.71 2.86
C GLN A 184 -8.94 -15.08 1.63
N LEU A 185 -8.49 -16.03 0.81
CA LEU A 185 -9.26 -16.50 -0.32
C LEU A 185 -10.62 -17.07 0.12
N ARG A 186 -10.64 -17.95 1.11
CA ARG A 186 -11.88 -18.54 1.65
C ARG A 186 -12.84 -17.47 2.20
N ASP A 187 -12.32 -16.47 2.90
CA ASP A 187 -13.15 -15.40 3.46
C ASP A 187 -13.74 -14.52 2.34
N ILE A 188 -12.99 -14.29 1.26
CA ILE A 188 -13.48 -13.60 0.05
C ILE A 188 -14.57 -14.44 -0.63
N GLU A 189 -14.35 -15.74 -0.86
CA GLU A 189 -15.33 -16.66 -1.47
C GLU A 189 -16.61 -16.74 -0.63
N ARG A 190 -16.50 -16.78 0.70
CA ARG A 190 -17.64 -16.72 1.61
C ARG A 190 -18.42 -15.42 1.47
N LEU A 191 -17.73 -14.27 1.35
CA LEU A 191 -18.36 -12.97 1.12
C LEU A 191 -19.08 -12.91 -0.23
N LEU A 192 -18.46 -13.46 -1.28
CA LEU A 192 -19.01 -13.52 -2.63
C LEU A 192 -20.12 -14.59 -2.77
N LYS A 193 -20.23 -15.52 -1.81
CA LYS A 193 -21.12 -16.68 -1.84
C LYS A 193 -20.91 -17.57 -3.06
N ARG A 194 -19.70 -17.62 -3.58
CA ARG A 194 -19.28 -18.47 -4.69
C ARG A 194 -17.78 -18.76 -4.61
N GLU A 195 -17.38 -19.89 -5.14
CA GLU A 195 -15.96 -20.21 -5.39
C GLU A 195 -15.46 -19.43 -6.61
N LEU A 196 -14.16 -19.08 -6.58
CA LEU A 196 -13.49 -18.42 -7.69
C LEU A 196 -12.80 -19.44 -8.58
N ASP A 197 -12.88 -19.22 -9.88
CA ASP A 197 -12.21 -20.08 -10.86
C ASP A 197 -10.70 -20.05 -10.62
N THR A 198 -10.16 -21.23 -10.27
CA THR A 198 -8.78 -21.40 -9.82
C THR A 198 -7.99 -22.21 -10.82
N SER A 199 -6.88 -21.68 -11.28
CA SER A 199 -5.95 -22.32 -12.21
C SER A 199 -4.51 -22.32 -11.70
N ILE A 200 -3.68 -23.11 -12.33
CA ILE A 200 -2.23 -23.12 -12.16
C ILE A 200 -1.62 -22.81 -13.52
N LEU A 201 -0.70 -21.87 -13.54
CA LEU A 201 -0.01 -21.48 -14.78
C LEU A 201 1.11 -22.51 -15.06
N PRO A 202 1.15 -23.12 -16.26
CA PRO A 202 2.22 -24.04 -16.61
C PRO A 202 3.61 -23.40 -16.47
N GLY A 203 4.54 -24.11 -15.83
CA GLY A 203 5.89 -23.62 -15.50
C GLY A 203 5.99 -22.84 -14.19
N PHE A 204 4.86 -22.62 -13.50
CA PHE A 204 4.81 -21.94 -12.19
C PHE A 204 4.01 -22.75 -11.16
N GLU A 205 4.06 -24.07 -11.24
CA GLU A 205 3.37 -24.95 -10.33
C GLU A 205 3.87 -24.74 -8.89
N PRO A 206 2.95 -24.56 -7.92
CA PRO A 206 3.35 -24.38 -6.53
C PRO A 206 4.09 -25.62 -6.01
N GLN A 207 5.31 -25.42 -5.50
CA GLN A 207 6.12 -26.48 -4.92
C GLN A 207 5.77 -26.72 -3.44
N GLN A 208 5.22 -25.71 -2.75
CA GLN A 208 4.83 -25.79 -1.35
C GLN A 208 3.37 -26.21 -1.22
N THR A 209 3.18 -27.43 -0.74
CA THR A 209 1.84 -27.94 -0.40
C THR A 209 1.38 -27.60 1.03
N ARG A 210 2.28 -27.08 1.88
CA ARG A 210 2.00 -26.71 3.28
C ARG A 210 2.51 -25.29 3.57
N PRO A 211 1.81 -24.53 4.44
CA PRO A 211 2.34 -23.27 4.96
C PRO A 211 3.69 -23.55 5.63
N SER A 212 4.70 -22.73 5.30
CA SER A 212 5.96 -22.73 6.06
C SER A 212 5.61 -22.40 7.51
N PRO A 213 6.00 -23.19 8.51
CA PRO A 213 5.78 -22.80 9.89
C PRO A 213 6.49 -21.48 10.09
N ALA A 214 5.72 -20.46 10.50
CA ALA A 214 6.27 -19.17 10.87
C ALA A 214 7.49 -19.42 11.75
N SER A 215 8.64 -18.90 11.35
CA SER A 215 9.88 -18.99 12.09
C SER A 215 9.59 -18.57 13.53
N SER A 216 9.47 -19.55 14.42
CA SER A 216 9.35 -19.34 15.86
C SER A 216 10.49 -18.43 16.27
N PRO A 217 10.28 -17.42 17.12
CA PRO A 217 11.37 -16.63 17.64
C PRO A 217 12.35 -17.58 18.31
N ARG A 218 13.59 -17.54 17.86
CA ARG A 218 14.69 -18.31 18.47
C ARG A 218 14.73 -17.94 19.94
N SER A 219 14.34 -18.90 20.79
CA SER A 219 14.61 -18.83 22.24
C SER A 219 16.10 -18.66 22.46
N PRO A 220 16.54 -17.76 23.36
CA PRO A 220 17.95 -17.61 23.69
C PRO A 220 18.47 -18.94 24.22
N GLY A 221 19.51 -19.46 23.57
CA GLY A 221 20.09 -20.76 23.81
C GLY A 221 20.47 -20.98 25.28
N HIS A 222 19.91 -22.00 25.86
CA HIS A 222 20.48 -22.67 27.02
C HIS A 222 21.80 -23.32 26.57
N LYS A 223 22.91 -22.81 27.12
CA LYS A 223 24.20 -23.49 27.06
C LYS A 223 24.09 -24.79 27.84
N PRO A 224 24.52 -25.95 27.33
CA PRO A 224 24.60 -27.15 28.12
C PRO A 224 25.72 -27.02 29.15
N ALA A 225 25.36 -27.21 30.41
CA ALA A 225 26.32 -27.34 31.49
C ALA A 225 27.06 -28.65 31.34
N SER A 226 28.36 -28.59 31.08
CA SER A 226 29.24 -29.77 31.15
C SER A 226 29.52 -30.06 32.59
N SER A 227 29.03 -31.22 33.05
CA SER A 227 29.43 -31.89 34.28
C SER A 227 30.84 -32.44 34.14
N ALA A 228 31.77 -31.91 34.92
CA ALA A 228 32.99 -32.64 35.28
C ALA A 228 33.29 -32.45 36.74
N ASN A 229 33.10 -33.55 37.43
CA ASN A 229 33.40 -33.79 38.84
C ASN A 229 34.90 -34.06 38.99
N ARG A 230 35.59 -33.34 39.91
CA ARG A 230 36.63 -33.95 40.78
C ARG A 230 37.08 -32.99 41.86
N PRO A 231 37.37 -33.53 43.07
CA PRO A 231 37.59 -32.75 44.28
C PRO A 231 39.07 -32.54 44.60
N GLY A 232 39.38 -31.55 45.43
CA GLY A 232 40.58 -31.58 46.23
C GLY A 232 41.30 -30.28 46.54
N ARG A 233 41.24 -29.96 47.83
CA ARG A 233 42.25 -29.32 48.69
C ARG A 233 42.47 -27.81 48.66
N SER A 234 42.01 -27.23 49.76
CA SER A 234 42.79 -26.54 50.85
C SER A 234 43.73 -25.42 50.48
N ALA A 235 43.49 -24.37 51.19
CA ALA A 235 44.38 -23.48 51.93
C ALA A 235 44.32 -22.01 51.48
N ALA A 236 43.68 -21.23 52.31
CA ALA A 236 44.24 -20.20 53.19
C ALA A 236 44.96 -19.05 52.47
N ASN A 237 44.48 -17.91 52.57
CA ASN A 237 45.06 -16.79 53.29
C ASN A 237 44.69 -15.42 52.68
N GLN A 238 44.01 -14.68 53.51
CA GLN A 238 44.36 -13.38 54.08
C GLN A 238 44.42 -12.14 53.15
N ARG A 239 43.54 -11.26 53.58
CA ARG A 239 43.80 -9.82 53.90
C ARG A 239 44.00 -8.92 52.68
N SER A 240 43.23 -7.98 52.64
CA SER A 240 43.05 -6.68 53.24
C SER A 240 43.17 -5.55 52.26
N ASN A 241 42.31 -4.70 52.39
CA ASN A 241 42.47 -3.27 52.68
C ASN A 241 42.07 -2.29 51.54
N ARG A 242 40.98 -1.63 51.78
CA ARG A 242 40.82 -0.19 52.04
C ARG A 242 41.05 0.81 50.90
N ARG A 243 40.06 1.65 50.91
CA ARG A 243 39.99 3.11 50.70
C ARG A 243 39.78 3.57 49.26
N ALA A 244 38.66 4.25 49.00
CA ALA A 244 38.26 5.61 49.38
C ALA A 244 38.97 6.71 48.57
N GLY A 245 38.17 7.58 47.99
CA GLY A 245 38.58 8.87 47.45
C GLY A 245 37.77 9.20 46.18
N SER A 246 36.65 9.87 46.18
CA SER A 246 36.34 11.30 46.36
C SER A 246 37.16 12.26 45.49
N GLY A 247 36.44 13.10 44.75
CA GLY A 247 36.91 14.33 44.12
C GLY A 247 36.26 14.47 42.72
N ALA A 248 35.28 15.19 42.46
CA ALA A 248 34.87 16.59 42.52
C ALA A 248 35.79 17.56 41.77
N HIS A 249 35.13 18.43 41.04
CA HIS A 249 35.52 19.66 40.34
C HIS A 249 35.84 19.48 38.85
N GLY A 250 35.30 20.26 37.91
CA GLY A 250 34.83 21.64 37.97
C GLY A 250 35.47 22.37 36.80
N GLY A 251 34.75 23.30 36.18
CA GLY A 251 35.28 24.31 35.25
C GLY A 251 34.90 24.08 33.80
N ALA A 252 34.01 24.74 33.17
CA ALA A 252 33.71 26.15 32.92
C ALA A 252 34.68 26.84 31.92
N SER A 253 34.05 27.57 31.02
CA SER A 253 34.56 28.61 30.09
C SER A 253 35.00 28.09 28.73
N GLY A 254 34.54 28.61 27.59
CA GLY A 254 34.03 29.90 27.26
C GLY A 254 34.81 30.41 26.04
N ARG A 255 34.10 31.14 25.14
CA ARG A 255 34.52 32.03 24.05
C ARG A 255 34.14 31.49 22.69
N GLU A 256 33.12 32.07 22.02
CA GLU A 256 33.05 33.38 21.33
C GLU A 256 34.18 33.62 20.32
N ASN A 257 33.76 33.76 19.09
CA ASN A 257 34.08 34.76 18.08
C ASN A 257 33.60 34.26 16.72
N GLY A 258 32.82 34.93 15.90
CA GLY A 258 32.73 36.34 15.58
C GLY A 258 33.19 36.53 14.14
N GLY A 259 32.39 37.17 13.30
CA GLY A 259 32.76 37.68 11.99
C GLY A 259 31.79 37.22 10.89
N ALA A 260 30.81 37.89 10.49
CA ALA A 260 30.63 39.26 9.95
C ALA A 260 31.11 39.42 8.50
N GLY A 261 30.19 39.87 7.66
CA GLY A 261 30.43 40.56 6.40
C GLY A 261 29.98 39.73 5.17
N GLY A 262 29.19 40.23 4.27
CA GLY A 262 28.68 41.53 3.92
C GLY A 262 27.85 41.44 2.66
N ARG A 263 26.78 42.14 2.69
CA ARG A 263 26.20 43.06 1.68
C ARG A 263 26.65 42.89 0.22
N ASN A 264 25.70 42.82 -0.74
CA ASN A 264 25.22 44.01 -1.42
C ASN A 264 24.26 43.67 -2.57
N CYS A 265 23.15 44.36 -2.60
CA CYS A 265 22.51 45.17 -3.64
C CYS A 265 22.44 44.54 -5.05
N GLY A 266 21.32 44.47 -5.69
CA GLY A 266 20.24 45.38 -5.91
C GLY A 266 19.86 45.35 -7.41
N PRO A 267 18.77 45.92 -7.86
CA PRO A 267 18.01 45.47 -9.01
C PRO A 267 18.27 46.28 -10.29
N ARG A 268 17.93 45.74 -11.46
CA ARG A 268 17.69 46.60 -12.65
C ARG A 268 16.64 46.01 -13.59
N THR A 269 15.61 46.69 -13.67
CA THR A 269 14.61 47.05 -14.67
C THR A 269 15.13 47.22 -16.09
N SER A 270 14.34 46.80 -17.09
CA SER A 270 13.95 47.50 -18.34
C SER A 270 13.07 46.57 -19.15
N ARG A 271 11.76 46.82 -19.35
CA ARG A 271 11.09 47.72 -20.29
C ARG A 271 11.52 47.51 -21.75
N SER A 272 10.58 47.03 -22.55
CA SER A 272 9.88 47.72 -23.64
C SER A 272 9.20 46.68 -24.51
N SER A 273 7.92 46.70 -24.72
CA SER A 273 7.09 47.53 -25.59
C SER A 273 6.92 46.97 -27.00
N GLY A 274 5.67 46.83 -27.35
CA GLY A 274 5.14 46.94 -28.70
C GLY A 274 4.75 45.59 -29.31
N GLY A 275 3.60 45.33 -29.80
CA GLY A 275 2.44 46.12 -30.14
C GLY A 275 1.70 45.45 -31.26
N ARG A 276 0.38 45.54 -31.17
CA ARG A 276 -0.61 45.59 -32.25
C ARG A 276 -1.00 44.31 -33.01
N ASP A 277 -2.22 43.98 -32.78
CA ASP A 277 -3.40 44.05 -33.67
C ASP A 277 -3.48 43.06 -34.82
N ALA A 278 -4.46 42.19 -34.78
CA ALA A 278 -5.59 42.18 -35.73
C ALA A 278 -6.49 40.95 -35.56
N LYS A 279 -7.74 41.21 -35.25
CA LYS A 279 -8.94 40.44 -35.61
C LYS A 279 -9.46 41.02 -36.94
N PRO A 280 -10.51 40.52 -37.62
CA PRO A 280 -11.26 39.25 -37.62
C PRO A 280 -11.62 38.79 -39.07
N ALA A 281 -12.41 37.75 -39.19
CA ALA A 281 -13.56 37.56 -40.12
C ALA A 281 -13.77 36.05 -40.37
N GLN A 282 -14.86 35.52 -39.97
CA GLN A 282 -16.19 35.34 -40.57
C GLN A 282 -16.27 34.40 -41.79
N ARG A 283 -17.17 33.42 -41.59
CA ARG A 283 -18.25 32.91 -42.41
C ARG A 283 -18.02 31.63 -43.29
N SER A 284 -18.90 30.72 -42.99
CA SER A 284 -19.91 30.04 -43.87
C SER A 284 -19.41 28.78 -44.60
N ARG A 285 -19.90 27.68 -44.35
CA ARG A 285 -21.20 27.06 -44.61
C ARG A 285 -21.35 25.80 -43.77
#